data_2ad56c2496f13c7036019e5035337a22
#
_entry.id   2ad56c2496f13c7036019e5035337a22
#
_cell.length_a   1.000
_cell.length_b   1.000
_cell.length_c   1.000
_cell.angle_alpha   90.00
_cell.angle_beta   90.00
_cell.angle_gamma   90.00
#
_symmetry.space_group_name_H-M   'P 1'
#
loop_
_entity.id
_entity.type
_entity.pdbx_description
1 polymer ?
#
loop_
_entity_poly.entity_id
_entity_poly.type
_entity_poly.pdbx_seq_one_letter_code
_entity_poly.pdbx_strand_id
1 'polypeptide(L)'
;VTPTEYSKQLLLSYGIKKRIEAVSNGIDLNYYNREKTNAENFRKKYGYSDDDKIIMSVGLTIERKGVCDFVELAKRMPQYKFIWFGETNLNTVPLNVRKVVETKLPNLCFAGYASKDDLKEAYAACDLFLFMSKEETEGIVVLEALAMKTPVLLRDIPVYISVFFQPIAVYR
;
A
#
# COMPACT_ATOMS: atom_id res chain seq x y z
N VAL A 1 2.47 -1.52 -24.05
CA VAL A 1 3.33 -1.58 -22.85
C VAL A 1 2.46 -1.91 -21.64
N THR A 2 3.01 -2.66 -20.71
CA THR A 2 2.37 -3.03 -19.41
C THR A 2 3.43 -2.94 -18.30
N PRO A 3 3.06 -2.69 -17.03
CA PRO A 3 4.05 -2.38 -16.01
C PRO A 3 4.87 -3.59 -15.52
N THR A 4 4.37 -4.82 -15.70
CA THR A 4 5.05 -6.03 -15.19
C THR A 4 5.00 -7.17 -16.20
N GLU A 5 5.91 -8.12 -16.06
CA GLU A 5 5.87 -9.36 -16.85
C GLU A 5 4.60 -10.17 -16.55
N TYR A 6 4.12 -10.18 -15.30
CA TYR A 6 2.84 -10.78 -14.93
C TYR A 6 1.69 -10.21 -15.76
N SER A 7 1.55 -8.88 -15.82
CA SER A 7 0.50 -8.22 -16.59
C SER A 7 0.62 -8.51 -18.08
N LYS A 8 1.84 -8.63 -18.61
CA LYS A 8 2.10 -9.02 -20.01
C LYS A 8 1.61 -10.44 -20.27
N GLN A 9 1.97 -11.39 -19.41
CA GLN A 9 1.56 -12.79 -19.58
C GLN A 9 0.03 -12.92 -19.49
N LEU A 10 -0.62 -12.16 -18.59
CA LEU A 10 -2.05 -12.10 -18.47
C LEU A 10 -2.72 -11.61 -19.76
N LEU A 11 -2.21 -10.55 -20.38
CA LEU A 11 -2.73 -10.03 -21.65
C LEU A 11 -2.53 -11.03 -22.80
N LEU A 12 -1.38 -11.73 -22.85
CA LEU A 12 -1.12 -12.78 -23.83
C LEU A 12 -2.12 -13.97 -23.66
N SER A 13 -2.43 -14.33 -22.40
CA SER A 13 -3.38 -15.41 -22.12
C SER A 13 -4.83 -15.07 -22.58
N TYR A 14 -5.17 -13.78 -22.68
CA TYR A 14 -6.45 -13.33 -23.27
C TYR A 14 -6.44 -13.32 -24.80
N GLY A 15 -5.41 -13.86 -25.44
CA GLY A 15 -5.32 -14.00 -26.89
C GLY A 15 -4.83 -12.76 -27.64
N ILE A 16 -4.27 -11.77 -26.95
CA ILE A 16 -3.69 -10.58 -27.60
C ILE A 16 -2.41 -11.02 -28.34
N LYS A 17 -2.41 -10.90 -29.68
CA LYS A 17 -1.31 -11.31 -30.56
C LYS A 17 -0.31 -10.19 -30.88
N LYS A 18 -0.55 -8.99 -30.41
CA LYS A 18 0.34 -7.85 -30.63
C LYS A 18 1.57 -7.94 -29.70
N ARG A 19 2.69 -7.36 -30.15
CA ARG A 19 3.89 -7.22 -29.31
C ARG A 19 3.54 -6.47 -28.02
N ILE A 20 3.84 -7.05 -26.87
CA ILE A 20 3.66 -6.47 -25.55
C ILE A 20 5.02 -6.44 -24.87
N GLU A 21 5.36 -5.30 -24.30
CA GLU A 21 6.59 -5.12 -23.51
C GLU A 21 6.23 -4.78 -22.07
N ALA A 22 6.91 -5.41 -21.13
CA ALA A 22 6.83 -5.09 -19.72
C ALA A 22 7.87 -4.02 -19.39
N VAL A 23 7.40 -2.86 -18.93
CA VAL A 23 8.25 -1.73 -18.54
C VAL A 23 7.66 -1.13 -17.26
N SER A 24 8.37 -1.26 -16.15
CA SER A 24 7.94 -0.69 -14.87
C SER A 24 7.71 0.83 -14.98
N ASN A 25 6.73 1.35 -14.23
CA ASN A 25 6.53 2.79 -14.09
C ASN A 25 7.73 3.47 -13.40
N GLY A 26 8.53 2.69 -12.69
CA GLY A 26 9.69 3.19 -11.96
C GLY A 26 9.33 4.03 -10.73
N ILE A 27 10.35 4.50 -10.03
CA ILE A 27 10.22 5.35 -8.86
C ILE A 27 11.35 6.39 -8.84
N ASP A 28 11.03 7.63 -8.52
CA ASP A 28 12.03 8.70 -8.36
C ASP A 28 12.71 8.59 -6.98
N LEU A 29 13.90 8.00 -6.94
CA LEU A 29 14.69 7.83 -5.73
C LEU A 29 15.25 9.14 -5.17
N ASN A 30 15.29 10.23 -5.96
CA ASN A 30 15.68 11.54 -5.45
C ASN A 30 14.54 12.18 -4.66
N TYR A 31 13.30 11.97 -5.12
CA TYR A 31 12.10 12.45 -4.45
C TYR A 31 11.77 11.59 -3.21
N TYR A 32 11.71 10.27 -3.37
CA TYR A 32 11.48 9.32 -2.28
C TYR A 32 12.78 9.00 -1.55
N ASN A 33 13.20 9.89 -0.65
CA ASN A 33 14.44 9.79 0.11
C ASN A 33 14.17 10.00 1.60
N ARG A 34 14.28 8.90 2.38
CA ARG A 34 14.02 8.92 3.83
C ARG A 34 14.90 9.93 4.58
N GLU A 35 16.17 10.05 4.19
CA GLU A 35 17.14 10.92 4.88
C GLU A 35 16.83 12.42 4.71
N LYS A 36 16.07 12.77 3.66
CA LYS A 36 15.62 14.14 3.36
C LYS A 36 14.18 14.40 3.78
N THR A 37 13.55 13.48 4.54
CA THR A 37 12.12 13.55 4.87
C THR A 37 11.93 13.68 6.38
N ASN A 38 11.11 14.65 6.81
CA ASN A 38 10.82 14.87 8.22
C ASN A 38 9.61 14.00 8.67
N ALA A 39 9.90 12.93 9.41
CA ALA A 39 8.90 12.03 9.97
C ALA A 39 8.13 12.61 11.18
N GLU A 40 8.71 13.61 11.88
CA GLU A 40 8.09 14.18 13.09
C GLU A 40 6.83 14.97 12.78
N ASN A 41 6.78 15.67 11.64
CA ASN A 41 5.60 16.41 11.22
C ASN A 41 4.39 15.50 11.11
N PHE A 42 4.58 14.30 10.55
CA PHE A 42 3.53 13.30 10.42
C PHE A 42 3.02 12.85 11.80
N ARG A 43 3.92 12.49 12.73
CA ARG A 43 3.53 12.04 14.08
C ARG A 43 2.75 13.12 14.82
N LYS A 44 3.19 14.39 14.75
CA LYS A 44 2.48 15.54 15.33
C LYS A 44 1.09 15.73 14.70
N LYS A 45 0.98 15.66 13.36
CA LYS A 45 -0.28 15.84 12.62
C LYS A 45 -1.36 14.83 13.04
N TYR A 46 -0.98 13.59 13.31
CA TYR A 46 -1.91 12.50 13.65
C TYR A 46 -1.96 12.18 15.15
N GLY A 47 -1.21 12.91 15.98
CA GLY A 47 -1.19 12.72 17.44
C GLY A 47 -0.52 11.42 17.89
N TYR A 48 0.45 10.91 17.12
CA TYR A 48 1.21 9.72 17.47
C TYR A 48 2.42 10.08 18.32
N SER A 49 2.65 9.31 19.38
CA SER A 49 3.85 9.39 20.22
C SER A 49 5.05 8.67 19.57
N ASP A 50 6.24 8.88 20.11
CA ASP A 50 7.46 8.20 19.64
C ASP A 50 7.43 6.68 19.89
N ASP A 51 6.70 6.25 20.92
CA ASP A 51 6.52 4.83 21.28
C ASP A 51 5.47 4.11 20.41
N ASP A 52 4.59 4.87 19.73
CA ASP A 52 3.57 4.27 18.89
C ASP A 52 4.18 3.54 17.68
N LYS A 53 3.77 2.28 17.48
CA LYS A 53 4.09 1.51 16.28
C LYS A 53 3.01 1.69 15.24
N ILE A 54 3.37 2.27 14.10
CA ILE A 54 2.45 2.72 13.07
C ILE A 54 2.48 1.76 11.88
N ILE A 55 1.31 1.19 11.57
CA ILE A 55 1.06 0.36 10.39
C ILE A 55 0.23 1.18 9.41
N MET A 56 0.77 1.44 8.22
CA MET A 56 0.06 2.22 7.20
C MET A 56 -0.29 1.40 5.97
N SER A 57 -1.33 1.84 5.27
CA SER A 57 -1.69 1.38 3.94
C SER A 57 -2.11 2.54 3.05
N VAL A 58 -2.01 2.36 1.73
CA VAL A 58 -2.41 3.36 0.73
C VAL A 58 -3.24 2.71 -0.36
N GLY A 59 -4.39 3.30 -0.68
CA GLY A 59 -5.25 2.83 -1.76
C GLY A 59 -6.69 3.32 -1.65
N LEU A 60 -7.48 3.06 -2.69
CA LEU A 60 -8.92 3.28 -2.63
C LEU A 60 -9.54 2.42 -1.53
N THR A 61 -10.56 2.95 -0.84
CA THR A 61 -11.28 2.21 0.21
C THR A 61 -12.29 1.23 -0.39
N ILE A 62 -11.78 0.23 -1.11
CA ILE A 62 -12.56 -0.83 -1.78
C ILE A 62 -12.07 -2.20 -1.36
N GLU A 63 -12.91 -3.22 -1.49
CA GLU A 63 -12.59 -4.59 -1.07
C GLU A 63 -11.33 -5.15 -1.73
N ARG A 64 -11.17 -4.91 -3.04
CA ARG A 64 -10.00 -5.37 -3.80
C ARG A 64 -8.67 -4.85 -3.21
N LYS A 65 -8.65 -3.67 -2.63
CA LYS A 65 -7.46 -3.09 -1.98
C LYS A 65 -7.20 -3.62 -0.56
N GLY A 66 -8.08 -4.50 -0.06
CA GLY A 66 -7.89 -5.18 1.22
C GLY A 66 -8.28 -4.34 2.44
N VAL A 67 -9.13 -3.31 2.27
CA VAL A 67 -9.55 -2.45 3.39
C VAL A 67 -10.28 -3.24 4.49
N CYS A 68 -11.05 -4.27 4.12
CA CYS A 68 -11.73 -5.12 5.11
C CYS A 68 -10.75 -5.90 5.98
N ASP A 69 -9.71 -6.46 5.36
CA ASP A 69 -8.66 -7.20 6.06
C ASP A 69 -7.83 -6.27 6.96
N PHE A 70 -7.54 -5.07 6.49
CA PHE A 70 -6.81 -4.05 7.26
C PHE A 70 -7.55 -3.65 8.54
N VAL A 71 -8.87 -3.41 8.45
CA VAL A 71 -9.69 -3.07 9.62
C VAL A 71 -9.81 -4.25 10.58
N GLU A 72 -9.91 -5.47 10.07
CA GLU A 72 -9.95 -6.67 10.92
C GLU A 72 -8.64 -6.86 11.69
N LEU A 73 -7.48 -6.58 11.07
CA LEU A 73 -6.20 -6.58 11.77
C LEU A 73 -6.13 -5.48 12.83
N ALA A 74 -6.63 -4.27 12.55
CA ALA A 74 -6.69 -3.20 13.53
C ALA A 74 -7.51 -3.58 14.78
N LYS A 75 -8.63 -4.31 14.59
CA LYS A 75 -9.43 -4.84 15.72
C LYS A 75 -8.66 -5.85 16.57
N ARG A 76 -7.90 -6.73 15.91
CA ARG A 76 -7.15 -7.81 16.59
C ARG A 76 -5.86 -7.33 17.25
N MET A 77 -5.35 -6.19 16.83
CA MET A 77 -4.04 -5.69 17.25
C MET A 77 -4.15 -4.26 17.81
N PRO A 78 -4.88 -4.06 18.92
CA PRO A 78 -5.17 -2.73 19.47
C PRO A 78 -3.93 -1.99 19.98
N GLN A 79 -2.81 -2.69 20.19
CA GLN A 79 -1.53 -2.11 20.62
C GLN A 79 -0.80 -1.36 19.52
N TYR A 80 -1.18 -1.53 18.24
CA TYR A 80 -0.59 -0.82 17.10
C TYR A 80 -1.53 0.27 16.59
N LYS A 81 -0.98 1.32 15.99
CA LYS A 81 -1.72 2.37 15.31
C LYS A 81 -1.85 2.03 13.83
N PHE A 82 -3.08 2.03 13.33
CA PHE A 82 -3.39 1.73 11.93
C PHE A 82 -3.84 3.01 11.24
N ILE A 83 -3.25 3.33 10.07
CA ILE A 83 -3.65 4.48 9.26
C ILE A 83 -3.78 4.09 7.80
N TRP A 84 -4.91 4.47 7.19
CA TRP A 84 -5.21 4.23 5.78
C TRP A 84 -5.29 5.55 5.03
N PHE A 85 -4.54 5.66 3.95
CA PHE A 85 -4.58 6.79 3.02
C PHE A 85 -5.29 6.43 1.73
N GLY A 86 -6.05 7.38 1.22
CA GLY A 86 -6.92 7.25 0.06
C GLY A 86 -8.37 7.04 0.46
N GLU A 87 -9.25 7.37 -0.47
CA GLU A 87 -10.68 7.35 -0.23
C GLU A 87 -11.44 6.93 -1.49
N THR A 88 -12.69 6.56 -1.32
CA THR A 88 -13.63 6.26 -2.39
C THR A 88 -14.99 6.79 -1.95
N ASN A 89 -15.80 7.26 -2.89
CA ASN A 89 -17.18 7.62 -2.58
C ASN A 89 -17.93 6.40 -2.02
N LEU A 90 -18.27 6.43 -0.74
CA LEU A 90 -18.90 5.32 -0.02
C LEU A 90 -20.27 4.93 -0.58
N ASN A 91 -20.91 5.81 -1.39
CA ASN A 91 -22.15 5.46 -2.09
C ASN A 91 -21.93 4.53 -3.30
N THR A 92 -20.67 4.37 -3.74
CA THR A 92 -20.31 3.52 -4.90
C THR A 92 -19.72 2.18 -4.51
N VAL A 93 -19.55 1.91 -3.21
CA VAL A 93 -19.02 0.65 -2.71
C VAL A 93 -20.13 -0.22 -2.10
N PRO A 94 -19.96 -1.56 -2.07
CA PRO A 94 -20.89 -2.46 -1.39
C PRO A 94 -21.09 -2.10 0.09
N LEU A 95 -22.28 -2.39 0.63
CA LEU A 95 -22.66 -2.02 1.99
C LEU A 95 -21.73 -2.60 3.07
N ASN A 96 -21.21 -3.81 2.85
CA ASN A 96 -20.24 -4.43 3.75
C ASN A 96 -18.93 -3.61 3.83
N VAL A 97 -18.41 -3.13 2.69
CA VAL A 97 -17.21 -2.29 2.64
C VAL A 97 -17.48 -0.94 3.30
N ARG A 98 -18.63 -0.32 3.02
CA ARG A 98 -19.04 0.93 3.65
C ARG A 98 -19.05 0.81 5.18
N LYS A 99 -19.69 -0.23 5.73
CA LYS A 99 -19.71 -0.49 7.18
C LYS A 99 -18.32 -0.65 7.78
N VAL A 100 -17.40 -1.27 7.04
CA VAL A 100 -16.00 -1.44 7.48
C VAL A 100 -15.28 -0.10 7.52
N VAL A 101 -15.42 0.74 6.50
CA VAL A 101 -14.77 2.06 6.46
C VAL A 101 -15.36 3.02 7.51
N GLU A 102 -16.65 2.90 7.82
CA GLU A 102 -17.33 3.67 8.87
C GLU A 102 -17.01 3.17 10.30
N THR A 103 -16.29 2.03 10.45
CA THR A 103 -15.90 1.51 11.78
C THR A 103 -15.01 2.49 12.52
N LYS A 104 -15.34 2.73 13.80
CA LYS A 104 -14.55 3.58 14.69
C LYS A 104 -13.80 2.71 15.69
N LEU A 105 -12.47 2.78 15.64
CA LEU A 105 -11.58 2.14 16.61
C LEU A 105 -10.57 3.19 17.10
N PRO A 106 -10.15 3.13 18.38
CA PRO A 106 -9.22 4.11 18.95
C PRO A 106 -7.82 4.05 18.32
N ASN A 107 -7.50 2.95 17.65
CA ASN A 107 -6.22 2.71 16.99
C ASN A 107 -6.29 2.72 15.46
N LEU A 108 -7.42 3.12 14.85
CA LEU A 108 -7.61 3.14 13.39
C LEU A 108 -7.96 4.55 12.91
N CYS A 109 -7.22 5.04 11.93
CA CYS A 109 -7.46 6.31 11.25
C CYS A 109 -7.65 6.09 9.75
N PHE A 110 -8.76 6.56 9.19
CA PHE A 110 -8.92 6.77 7.76
C PHE A 110 -8.60 8.23 7.46
N ALA A 111 -7.42 8.49 6.90
CA ALA A 111 -6.88 9.82 6.68
C ALA A 111 -7.42 10.51 5.41
N GLY A 112 -8.15 9.76 4.55
CA GLY A 112 -8.64 10.28 3.29
C GLY A 112 -7.52 10.47 2.26
N TYR A 113 -7.75 11.38 1.30
CA TYR A 113 -6.75 11.74 0.30
C TYR A 113 -5.53 12.41 0.96
N ALA A 114 -4.35 12.04 0.49
CA ALA A 114 -3.09 12.65 0.90
C ALA A 114 -2.27 13.05 -0.33
N SER A 115 -1.56 14.17 -0.23
CA SER A 115 -0.60 14.59 -1.25
C SER A 115 0.61 13.63 -1.29
N LYS A 116 1.40 13.69 -2.38
CA LYS A 116 2.64 12.90 -2.46
C LYS A 116 3.63 13.25 -1.34
N ASP A 117 3.69 14.52 -0.93
CA ASP A 117 4.55 14.96 0.16
C ASP A 117 4.06 14.42 1.53
N ASP A 118 2.75 14.46 1.80
CA ASP A 118 2.17 13.85 3.00
C ASP A 118 2.44 12.33 3.04
N LEU A 119 2.28 11.64 1.92
CA LEU A 119 2.58 10.20 1.84
C LEU A 119 4.06 9.90 2.07
N LYS A 120 4.96 10.73 1.54
CA LYS A 120 6.39 10.60 1.76
C LYS A 120 6.75 10.71 3.25
N GLU A 121 6.17 11.71 3.96
CA GLU A 121 6.33 11.82 5.42
C GLU A 121 5.73 10.61 6.16
N ALA A 122 4.56 10.12 5.71
CA ALA A 122 3.93 8.93 6.28
C ALA A 122 4.79 7.68 6.12
N TYR A 123 5.36 7.42 4.93
CA TYR A 123 6.29 6.31 4.71
C TYR A 123 7.52 6.43 5.62
N ALA A 124 8.08 7.63 5.79
CA ALA A 124 9.23 7.85 6.67
C ALA A 124 8.91 7.60 8.15
N ALA A 125 7.68 7.87 8.58
CA ALA A 125 7.25 7.81 9.97
C ALA A 125 6.73 6.45 10.40
N CYS A 126 6.21 5.63 9.47
CA CYS A 126 5.61 4.35 9.82
C CYS A 126 6.66 3.24 10.03
N ASP A 127 6.29 2.26 10.87
CA ASP A 127 7.11 1.09 11.17
C ASP A 127 6.87 -0.04 10.16
N LEU A 128 5.68 -0.06 9.53
CA LEU A 128 5.29 -1.08 8.56
C LEU A 128 4.34 -0.51 7.52
N PHE A 129 4.65 -0.74 6.25
CA PHE A 129 3.70 -0.59 5.15
C PHE A 129 3.02 -1.93 4.89
N LEU A 130 1.72 -2.01 5.20
CA LEU A 130 0.91 -3.21 5.05
C LEU A 130 0.03 -3.08 3.79
N PHE A 131 0.27 -3.93 2.79
CA PHE A 131 -0.45 -3.85 1.53
C PHE A 131 -1.22 -5.15 1.23
N MET A 132 -2.51 -5.12 1.56
CA MET A 132 -3.40 -6.27 1.52
C MET A 132 -4.20 -6.37 0.21
N SER A 133 -3.76 -5.70 -0.86
CA SER A 133 -4.44 -5.74 -2.15
C SER A 133 -4.53 -7.17 -2.69
N LYS A 134 -5.70 -7.52 -3.23
CA LYS A 134 -5.98 -8.85 -3.80
C LYS A 134 -5.54 -8.97 -5.25
N GLU A 135 -5.44 -7.83 -5.95
CA GLU A 135 -5.04 -7.75 -7.36
C GLU A 135 -4.30 -6.44 -7.63
N GLU A 136 -3.19 -6.52 -8.35
CA GLU A 136 -2.39 -5.39 -8.79
C GLU A 136 -1.81 -5.63 -10.19
N THR A 137 -1.45 -4.55 -10.84
CA THR A 137 -0.66 -4.59 -12.08
C THR A 137 0.82 -4.35 -11.81
N GLU A 138 1.17 -3.57 -10.77
CA GLU A 138 2.53 -3.33 -10.28
C GLU A 138 2.54 -3.01 -8.79
N GLY A 139 1.68 -2.07 -8.34
CA GLY A 139 1.65 -1.58 -6.96
C GLY A 139 2.71 -0.50 -6.71
N ILE A 140 2.61 0.64 -7.39
CA ILE A 140 3.57 1.77 -7.27
C ILE A 140 3.79 2.18 -5.82
N VAL A 141 2.75 2.18 -4.98
CA VAL A 141 2.84 2.49 -3.54
C VAL A 141 3.78 1.56 -2.77
N VAL A 142 3.98 0.33 -3.26
CA VAL A 142 4.98 -0.60 -2.70
C VAL A 142 6.39 -0.15 -3.07
N LEU A 143 6.60 0.29 -4.32
CA LEU A 143 7.88 0.86 -4.75
C LEU A 143 8.22 2.14 -3.96
N GLU A 144 7.22 2.98 -3.67
CA GLU A 144 7.36 4.16 -2.84
C GLU A 144 7.81 3.81 -1.42
N ALA A 145 7.14 2.84 -0.77
CA ALA A 145 7.49 2.36 0.56
C ALA A 145 8.94 1.79 0.61
N LEU A 146 9.32 0.99 -0.39
CA LEU A 146 10.67 0.42 -0.49
C LEU A 146 11.73 1.51 -0.72
N ALA A 147 11.47 2.50 -1.60
CA ALA A 147 12.35 3.63 -1.82
C ALA A 147 12.56 4.44 -0.53
N MET A 148 11.53 4.55 0.29
CA MET A 148 11.58 5.18 1.62
C MET A 148 12.20 4.28 2.71
N LYS A 149 12.72 3.10 2.34
CA LYS A 149 13.30 2.12 3.28
C LYS A 149 12.32 1.70 4.38
N THR A 150 11.03 1.73 4.08
CA THR A 150 9.97 1.31 5.00
C THR A 150 9.80 -0.21 4.88
N PRO A 151 9.79 -0.97 5.97
CA PRO A 151 9.45 -2.39 5.93
C PRO A 151 8.09 -2.62 5.27
N VAL A 152 7.98 -3.61 4.40
CA VAL A 152 6.74 -3.92 3.68
C VAL A 152 6.26 -5.33 4.01
N LEU A 153 4.94 -5.48 4.21
CA LEU A 153 4.26 -6.75 4.28
C LEU A 153 3.17 -6.79 3.21
N LEU A 154 3.30 -7.72 2.29
CA LEU A 154 2.44 -7.82 1.11
C LEU A 154 1.59 -9.09 1.19
N ARG A 155 0.38 -9.03 0.63
CA ARG A 155 -0.37 -10.25 0.31
C ARG A 155 0.40 -11.03 -0.77
N ASP A 156 0.46 -12.34 -0.61
CA ASP A 156 1.01 -13.23 -1.63
C ASP A 156 0.06 -13.28 -2.84
N ILE A 157 0.40 -12.48 -3.86
CA ILE A 157 -0.30 -12.41 -5.15
C ILE A 157 0.70 -12.50 -6.30
N PRO A 158 0.31 -13.07 -7.46
CA PRO A 158 1.22 -13.41 -8.54
C PRO A 158 2.10 -12.27 -9.08
N VAL A 159 1.59 -11.03 -9.05
CA VAL A 159 2.34 -9.87 -9.55
C VAL A 159 3.64 -9.65 -8.76
N TYR A 160 3.64 -9.87 -7.44
CA TYR A 160 4.82 -9.60 -6.61
C TYR A 160 5.89 -10.66 -6.77
N ILE A 161 5.55 -11.89 -7.14
CA ILE A 161 6.53 -12.90 -7.52
C ILE A 161 7.34 -12.40 -8.71
N SER A 162 6.70 -11.81 -9.71
CA SER A 162 7.38 -11.31 -10.92
C SER A 162 8.16 -10.01 -10.71
N VAL A 163 7.79 -9.21 -9.72
CA VAL A 163 8.42 -7.89 -9.44
C VAL A 163 9.60 -8.02 -8.49
N PHE A 164 9.45 -8.82 -7.41
CA PHE A 164 10.42 -8.85 -6.31
C PHE A 164 11.22 -10.17 -6.24
N PHE A 165 10.72 -11.25 -6.87
CA PHE A 165 11.29 -12.59 -6.76
C PHE A 165 11.68 -13.18 -8.11
N GLN A 166 12.26 -12.42 -9.03
CA GLN A 166 13.07 -13.03 -10.08
C GLN A 166 14.24 -13.74 -9.36
N PRO A 167 14.63 -14.96 -9.73
CA PRO A 167 15.14 -15.99 -8.83
C PRO A 167 16.43 -15.59 -8.14
N ILE A 168 16.32 -14.87 -7.05
CA ILE A 168 17.30 -14.89 -5.97
C ILE A 168 16.67 -15.85 -4.96
N ALA A 169 17.34 -16.94 -4.67
CA ALA A 169 16.89 -18.07 -3.88
C ALA A 169 15.88 -17.70 -2.79
N VAL A 170 14.63 -18.14 -2.96
CA VAL A 170 13.62 -18.07 -1.91
C VAL A 170 13.99 -19.11 -0.87
N TYR A 171 14.52 -18.69 0.27
CA TYR A 171 14.49 -19.53 1.45
C TYR A 171 13.00 -19.61 1.88
N ARG A 172 12.46 -20.82 1.73
CA ARG A 172 11.16 -21.21 2.27
C ARG A 172 11.26 -21.34 3.78
#